data_84f190bd22713015207fbab7ec40bca2
#
_entry.id   84f190bd22713015207fbab7ec40bca2
#
_cell.length_a   1.000
_cell.length_b   1.000
_cell.length_c   1.000
_cell.angle_alpha   90.00
_cell.angle_beta   90.00
_cell.angle_gamma   90.00
#
_symmetry.space_group_name_H-M   'P 1'
#
loop_
_entity.id
_entity.type
_entity.pdbx_description
1 polymer ?
#
loop_
_entity_poly.entity_id
_entity_poly.type
_entity_poly.pdbx_seq_one_letter_code
_entity_poly.pdbx_strand_id
1 'polypeptide(L)'
;MAQEYRGCRKLVYAEVLTDTAEGMTFGEVKPFAPVQTISKNVEYSTATSYYDNVAHNTRKAEGADETEFTHAVPSDEVMSDIEGKFYDPTTGIYSDSPVSNKTYAIGYVFDEEGDTEEENFCWKLKGTFKVGSVEHQTKDDGTDVTNVTTAFTAIYPQANFTHGGADGRGGKSKGVRIKKSKGIMTEEEFFATPQTVDTVYTAAAKAKG
;
A
#
# COMPACT_ATOMS: atom_id res chain seq x y z
N MET A 1 -1.06 27.23 -0.44
CA MET A 1 -0.71 27.01 -1.85
C MET A 1 -1.11 25.62 -2.24
N ALA A 2 -1.41 25.38 -3.52
CA ALA A 2 -1.69 24.03 -4.02
C ALA A 2 -0.39 23.21 -3.96
N GLN A 3 -0.47 21.96 -3.51
CA GLN A 3 0.63 21.00 -3.56
C GLN A 3 0.39 20.08 -4.75
N GLU A 4 1.44 19.75 -5.48
CA GLU A 4 1.41 18.84 -6.61
C GLU A 4 2.20 17.58 -6.27
N TYR A 5 1.75 16.41 -6.77
CA TYR A 5 2.51 15.16 -6.65
C TYR A 5 3.46 15.05 -7.84
N ARG A 6 4.74 14.81 -7.60
CA ARG A 6 5.74 14.89 -8.67
C ARG A 6 6.63 13.68 -8.86
N GLY A 7 6.71 12.82 -7.89
CA GLY A 7 7.58 11.65 -7.96
C GLY A 7 7.02 10.47 -7.18
N CYS A 8 7.45 9.28 -7.56
CA CYS A 8 7.20 8.08 -6.78
C CYS A 8 8.40 7.13 -6.92
N ARG A 9 8.69 6.40 -5.86
CA ARG A 9 9.81 5.45 -5.81
C ARG A 9 9.63 4.41 -4.71
N LYS A 10 10.51 3.42 -4.70
CA LYS A 10 10.65 2.43 -3.64
C LYS A 10 9.34 1.69 -3.35
N LEU A 11 8.97 0.80 -4.24
CA LEU A 11 7.84 -0.09 -4.03
C LEU A 11 8.31 -1.36 -3.33
N VAL A 12 7.79 -1.63 -2.12
CA VAL A 12 8.14 -2.79 -1.29
C VAL A 12 6.88 -3.45 -0.75
N TYR A 13 6.96 -4.74 -0.40
CA TYR A 13 5.84 -5.47 0.18
C TYR A 13 6.31 -6.41 1.29
N ALA A 14 5.38 -6.81 2.15
CA ALA A 14 5.60 -7.82 3.18
C ALA A 14 4.34 -8.66 3.39
N GLU A 15 4.47 -9.96 3.61
CA GLU A 15 3.34 -10.84 3.94
C GLU A 15 2.77 -10.49 5.33
N VAL A 16 1.45 -10.46 5.47
CA VAL A 16 0.79 -10.34 6.78
C VAL A 16 0.70 -11.73 7.40
N LEU A 17 1.49 -11.98 8.43
CA LEU A 17 1.55 -13.29 9.10
C LEU A 17 0.40 -13.48 10.10
N THR A 18 0.10 -12.44 10.88
CA THR A 18 -1.02 -12.44 11.83
C THR A 18 -1.74 -11.10 11.79
N ASP A 19 -3.06 -11.16 11.98
CA ASP A 19 -3.92 -9.98 12.12
C ASP A 19 -5.01 -10.31 13.13
N THR A 20 -4.79 -9.90 14.37
CA THR A 20 -5.68 -10.11 15.51
C THR A 20 -6.12 -8.77 16.09
N ALA A 21 -7.09 -8.78 17.00
CA ALA A 21 -7.55 -7.56 17.66
C ALA A 21 -6.43 -6.86 18.46
N GLU A 22 -5.44 -7.61 18.93
CA GLU A 22 -4.31 -7.13 19.74
C GLU A 22 -3.17 -6.55 18.90
N GLY A 23 -3.09 -6.90 17.60
CA GLY A 23 -2.04 -6.39 16.72
C GLY A 23 -1.81 -7.21 15.47
N MET A 24 -0.81 -6.78 14.72
CA MET A 24 -0.38 -7.40 13.46
C MET A 24 1.09 -7.78 13.52
N THR A 25 1.44 -8.88 12.84
CA THR A 25 2.83 -9.23 12.56
C THR A 25 3.04 -9.42 11.06
N PHE A 26 4.24 -9.09 10.62
CA PHE A 26 4.58 -9.09 9.21
C PHE A 26 5.81 -9.97 8.96
N GLY A 27 5.91 -10.50 7.77
CA GLY A 27 7.11 -11.17 7.27
C GLY A 27 8.20 -10.16 6.90
N GLU A 28 9.24 -10.68 6.26
CA GLU A 28 10.33 -9.87 5.74
C GLU A 28 9.84 -8.89 4.66
N VAL A 29 10.37 -7.68 4.68
CA VAL A 29 10.11 -6.68 3.65
C VAL A 29 10.94 -7.00 2.41
N LYS A 30 10.27 -7.25 1.31
CA LYS A 30 10.88 -7.54 0.00
C LYS A 30 10.69 -6.37 -0.97
N PRO A 31 11.66 -6.09 -1.84
CA PRO A 31 11.47 -5.16 -2.95
C PRO A 31 10.47 -5.75 -3.96
N PHE A 32 9.60 -4.91 -4.49
CA PHE A 32 8.62 -5.34 -5.50
C PHE A 32 9.21 -5.23 -6.92
N ALA A 33 9.27 -4.04 -7.45
CA ALA A 33 9.87 -3.68 -8.73
C ALA A 33 10.06 -2.16 -8.81
N PRO A 34 10.91 -1.66 -9.71
CA PRO A 34 10.98 -0.23 -10.00
C PRO A 34 9.62 0.31 -10.46
N VAL A 35 9.08 1.30 -9.76
CA VAL A 35 7.77 1.89 -10.04
C VAL A 35 7.91 3.10 -10.96
N GLN A 36 6.96 3.23 -11.89
CA GLN A 36 6.85 4.36 -12.81
C GLN A 36 5.75 5.32 -12.36
N THR A 37 4.56 4.79 -12.03
CA THR A 37 3.43 5.60 -11.57
C THR A 37 2.71 4.93 -10.42
N ILE A 38 2.14 5.74 -9.53
CA ILE A 38 1.26 5.31 -8.44
C ILE A 38 -0.03 6.10 -8.54
N SER A 39 -1.16 5.41 -8.67
CA SER A 39 -2.48 6.00 -8.70
C SER A 39 -3.32 5.45 -7.56
N LYS A 40 -3.98 6.33 -6.81
CA LYS A 40 -4.83 5.93 -5.68
C LYS A 40 -6.27 6.33 -5.95
N ASN A 41 -7.18 5.37 -5.83
CA ASN A 41 -8.62 5.57 -5.90
C ASN A 41 -9.27 5.03 -4.62
N VAL A 42 -10.09 5.85 -3.97
CA VAL A 42 -10.88 5.45 -2.80
C VAL A 42 -12.35 5.54 -3.16
N GLU A 43 -13.03 4.41 -3.09
CA GLU A 43 -14.47 4.38 -3.32
C GLU A 43 -15.23 4.92 -2.10
N TYR A 44 -16.21 5.76 -2.36
CA TYR A 44 -17.11 6.25 -1.35
C TYR A 44 -18.56 5.99 -1.76
N SER A 45 -19.34 5.43 -0.85
CA SER A 45 -20.79 5.35 -0.98
C SER A 45 -21.45 6.38 -0.08
N THR A 46 -22.50 7.02 -0.57
CA THR A 46 -23.28 8.02 0.16
C THR A 46 -24.74 7.61 0.19
N ALA A 47 -25.35 7.60 1.38
CA ALA A 47 -26.78 7.37 1.56
C ALA A 47 -27.40 8.58 2.26
N THR A 48 -28.40 9.18 1.62
CA THR A 48 -29.14 10.32 2.19
C THR A 48 -30.55 9.86 2.59
N SER A 49 -30.90 10.10 3.86
CA SER A 49 -32.25 9.86 4.37
C SER A 49 -33.08 11.13 4.24
N TYR A 50 -34.29 10.97 3.71
CA TYR A 50 -35.27 12.06 3.54
C TYR A 50 -36.44 11.85 4.49
N TYR A 51 -36.83 12.93 5.17
CA TYR A 51 -38.05 13.01 5.97
C TYR A 51 -38.81 14.25 5.56
N ASP A 52 -40.12 14.15 5.41
CA ASP A 52 -41.02 15.22 4.95
C ASP A 52 -40.53 15.92 3.64
N ASN A 53 -39.98 15.11 2.71
CA ASN A 53 -39.38 15.54 1.44
C ASN A 53 -38.14 16.45 1.59
N VAL A 54 -37.54 16.51 2.77
CA VAL A 54 -36.31 17.25 3.06
C VAL A 54 -35.18 16.28 3.38
N ALA A 55 -34.00 16.52 2.82
CA ALA A 55 -32.79 15.76 3.18
C ALA A 55 -32.44 16.02 4.65
N HIS A 56 -32.50 14.99 5.48
CA HIS A 56 -32.29 15.11 6.91
C HIS A 56 -30.89 14.67 7.35
N ASN A 57 -30.38 13.58 6.78
CA ASN A 57 -29.07 13.05 7.15
C ASN A 57 -28.40 12.39 5.94
N THR A 58 -27.11 12.65 5.80
CA THR A 58 -26.26 12.01 4.78
C THR A 58 -25.16 11.23 5.48
N ARG A 59 -25.08 9.92 5.20
CA ARG A 59 -24.02 9.04 5.68
C ARG A 59 -23.09 8.74 4.54
N LYS A 60 -21.78 8.87 4.80
CA LYS A 60 -20.71 8.49 3.88
C LYS A 60 -20.02 7.23 4.43
N ALA A 61 -19.92 6.21 3.62
CA ALA A 61 -19.12 5.03 3.91
C ALA A 61 -17.94 4.93 2.93
N GLU A 62 -16.78 4.62 3.44
CA GLU A 62 -15.58 4.36 2.65
C GLU A 62 -15.56 2.88 2.26
N GLY A 63 -15.46 2.62 0.97
CA GLY A 63 -15.36 1.29 0.39
C GLY A 63 -13.91 0.82 0.22
N ALA A 64 -13.63 0.22 -0.92
CA ALA A 64 -12.29 -0.23 -1.28
C ALA A 64 -11.34 0.97 -1.42
N ASP A 65 -10.11 0.80 -0.94
CA ASP A 65 -8.98 1.74 -1.17
C ASP A 65 -8.02 1.02 -2.13
N GLU A 66 -8.21 1.29 -3.41
CA GLU A 66 -7.40 0.68 -4.47
C GLU A 66 -6.24 1.60 -4.82
N THR A 67 -5.05 1.01 -4.91
CA THR A 67 -3.84 1.70 -5.34
C THR A 67 -3.26 0.92 -6.50
N GLU A 68 -3.16 1.54 -7.66
CA GLU A 68 -2.55 0.97 -8.87
C GLU A 68 -1.10 1.42 -9.00
N PHE A 69 -0.25 0.49 -9.39
CA PHE A 69 1.18 0.70 -9.62
C PHE A 69 1.52 0.26 -11.03
N THR A 70 2.03 1.19 -11.84
CA THR A 70 2.70 0.83 -13.11
C THR A 70 4.18 0.69 -12.81
N HIS A 71 4.76 -0.46 -13.14
CA HIS A 71 6.13 -0.82 -12.75
C HIS A 71 6.80 -1.69 -13.81
N ALA A 72 8.11 -1.84 -13.73
CA ALA A 72 8.85 -2.80 -14.52
C ALA A 72 8.38 -4.23 -14.17
N VAL A 73 8.58 -5.18 -15.08
CA VAL A 73 8.24 -6.58 -14.83
C VAL A 73 8.98 -7.08 -13.57
N PRO A 74 8.25 -7.55 -12.53
CA PRO A 74 8.87 -8.11 -11.35
C PRO A 74 9.57 -9.44 -11.63
N SER A 75 10.42 -9.91 -10.72
CA SER A 75 10.98 -11.26 -10.81
C SER A 75 9.90 -12.31 -10.62
N ASP A 76 10.15 -13.54 -11.12
CA ASP A 76 9.22 -14.67 -10.98
C ASP A 76 8.92 -14.99 -9.50
N GLU A 77 9.89 -14.79 -8.60
CA GLU A 77 9.67 -14.94 -7.16
C GLU A 77 8.63 -13.95 -6.63
N VAL A 78 8.75 -12.68 -7.00
CA VAL A 78 7.78 -11.65 -6.60
C VAL A 78 6.42 -11.90 -7.23
N MET A 79 6.39 -12.29 -8.53
CA MET A 79 5.15 -12.62 -9.22
C MET A 79 4.44 -13.79 -8.55
N SER A 80 5.15 -14.87 -8.21
CA SER A 80 4.57 -16.03 -7.56
C SER A 80 4.02 -15.69 -6.16
N ASP A 81 4.73 -14.87 -5.39
CA ASP A 81 4.27 -14.38 -4.09
C ASP A 81 2.92 -13.65 -4.23
N ILE A 82 2.85 -12.63 -5.11
CA ILE A 82 1.66 -11.78 -5.24
C ILE A 82 0.47 -12.46 -5.93
N GLU A 83 0.73 -13.41 -6.84
CA GLU A 83 -0.30 -14.25 -7.47
C GLU A 83 -0.71 -15.43 -6.57
N GLY A 84 0.03 -15.69 -5.51
CA GLY A 84 -0.19 -16.82 -4.61
C GLY A 84 0.07 -18.17 -5.28
N LYS A 85 1.00 -18.23 -6.23
CA LYS A 85 1.40 -19.42 -6.96
C LYS A 85 2.71 -19.99 -6.44
N PHE A 86 3.16 -21.11 -6.98
CA PHE A 86 4.41 -21.73 -6.57
C PHE A 86 5.53 -21.45 -7.58
N TYR A 87 6.65 -21.00 -7.06
CA TYR A 87 7.90 -20.85 -7.81
C TYR A 87 9.05 -21.51 -7.05
N ASP A 88 9.87 -22.30 -7.75
CA ASP A 88 11.08 -22.89 -7.21
C ASP A 88 12.32 -22.15 -7.75
N PRO A 89 13.00 -21.35 -6.92
CA PRO A 89 14.15 -20.57 -7.37
C PRO A 89 15.36 -21.44 -7.73
N THR A 90 15.41 -22.70 -7.29
CA THR A 90 16.51 -23.62 -7.58
C THR A 90 16.41 -24.18 -8.99
N THR A 91 15.22 -24.55 -9.41
CA THR A 91 14.94 -25.16 -10.72
C THR A 91 14.41 -24.17 -11.76
N GLY A 92 13.96 -23.01 -11.33
CA GLY A 92 13.30 -22.00 -12.18
C GLY A 92 11.91 -22.42 -12.65
N ILE A 93 11.29 -23.40 -11.97
CA ILE A 93 9.96 -23.88 -12.34
C ILE A 93 8.88 -22.98 -11.71
N TYR A 94 8.07 -22.35 -12.58
CA TYR A 94 6.85 -21.64 -12.20
C TYR A 94 5.65 -22.54 -12.44
N SER A 95 4.84 -22.79 -11.42
CA SER A 95 3.68 -23.67 -11.49
C SER A 95 2.37 -22.89 -11.43
N ASP A 96 1.49 -23.14 -12.39
CA ASP A 96 0.10 -22.64 -12.38
C ASP A 96 -0.77 -23.37 -11.33
N SER A 97 -0.26 -23.45 -10.10
CA SER A 97 -0.96 -24.03 -8.96
C SER A 97 -2.20 -23.23 -8.57
N PRO A 98 -3.15 -23.81 -7.81
CA PRO A 98 -4.25 -23.04 -7.25
C PRO A 98 -3.76 -21.89 -6.40
N VAL A 99 -4.44 -20.75 -6.49
CA VAL A 99 -4.10 -19.52 -5.80
C VAL A 99 -4.14 -19.70 -4.28
N SER A 100 -3.07 -19.30 -3.60
CA SER A 100 -3.03 -19.17 -2.14
C SER A 100 -3.54 -17.79 -1.73
N ASN A 101 -4.56 -17.74 -0.87
CA ASN A 101 -5.13 -16.48 -0.40
C ASN A 101 -4.27 -15.87 0.72
N LYS A 102 -3.17 -15.23 0.32
CA LYS A 102 -2.33 -14.46 1.22
C LYS A 102 -2.73 -12.99 1.22
N THR A 103 -2.46 -12.30 2.32
CA THR A 103 -2.62 -10.86 2.43
C THR A 103 -1.27 -10.21 2.66
N TYR A 104 -1.11 -9.00 2.14
CA TYR A 104 0.15 -8.28 2.14
C TYR A 104 0.00 -6.87 2.68
N ALA A 105 1.08 -6.33 3.21
CA ALA A 105 1.30 -4.91 3.38
C ALA A 105 2.13 -4.39 2.20
N ILE A 106 1.92 -3.14 1.80
CA ILE A 106 2.66 -2.49 0.73
C ILE A 106 3.19 -1.14 1.17
N GLY A 107 4.45 -0.87 0.86
CA GLY A 107 5.13 0.37 1.19
C GLY A 107 5.66 1.08 -0.05
N TYR A 108 5.58 2.40 -0.07
CA TYR A 108 6.08 3.22 -1.17
C TYR A 108 6.38 4.65 -0.71
N VAL A 109 7.16 5.36 -1.52
CA VAL A 109 7.48 6.77 -1.34
C VAL A 109 6.85 7.57 -2.46
N PHE A 110 6.31 8.73 -2.14
CA PHE A 110 5.92 9.73 -3.13
C PHE A 110 6.32 11.13 -2.67
N ASP A 111 6.53 12.01 -3.64
CA ASP A 111 6.99 13.36 -3.41
C ASP A 111 5.85 14.37 -3.63
N GLU A 112 5.73 15.31 -2.71
CA GLU A 112 4.87 16.48 -2.82
C GLU A 112 5.76 17.69 -3.15
N GLU A 113 5.43 18.43 -4.20
CA GLU A 113 6.06 19.70 -4.52
C GLU A 113 5.12 20.85 -4.13
N GLY A 114 5.65 21.78 -3.36
CA GLY A 114 5.01 23.02 -2.94
C GLY A 114 6.07 24.12 -2.88
N ASP A 115 6.14 24.83 -1.77
CA ASP A 115 7.23 25.79 -1.50
C ASP A 115 8.57 25.06 -1.30
N THR A 116 8.52 23.80 -0.87
CA THR A 116 9.65 22.89 -0.69
C THR A 116 9.23 21.48 -1.12
N GLU A 117 10.17 20.72 -1.66
CA GLU A 117 9.97 19.28 -1.91
C GLU A 117 9.82 18.53 -0.60
N GLU A 118 8.81 17.69 -0.50
CA GLU A 118 8.50 16.89 0.70
C GLU A 118 8.30 15.43 0.33
N GLU A 119 9.18 14.57 0.79
CA GLU A 119 9.02 13.12 0.65
C GLU A 119 8.04 12.58 1.68
N ASN A 120 7.11 11.75 1.22
CA ASN A 120 6.13 11.07 2.05
C ASN A 120 6.38 9.57 2.02
N PHE A 121 6.55 8.97 3.18
CA PHE A 121 6.69 7.52 3.36
C PHE A 121 5.34 6.93 3.71
N CYS A 122 4.91 5.91 2.98
CA CYS A 122 3.59 5.31 3.12
C CYS A 122 3.67 3.81 3.34
N TRP A 123 2.81 3.29 4.24
CA TRP A 123 2.45 1.89 4.33
C TRP A 123 0.94 1.71 4.26
N LYS A 124 0.48 0.73 3.48
CA LYS A 124 -0.84 0.11 3.56
C LYS A 124 -0.67 -1.22 4.26
N LEU A 125 -1.41 -1.45 5.35
CA LEU A 125 -1.12 -2.52 6.30
C LEU A 125 -1.65 -3.88 5.89
N LYS A 126 -2.77 -3.92 5.14
CA LYS A 126 -3.39 -5.17 4.74
C LYS A 126 -4.16 -5.02 3.44
N GLY A 127 -3.96 -5.94 2.54
CA GLY A 127 -4.68 -5.98 1.28
C GLY A 127 -4.28 -7.18 0.42
N THR A 128 -4.82 -7.22 -0.78
CA THR A 128 -4.53 -8.23 -1.78
C THR A 128 -4.09 -7.58 -3.08
N PHE A 129 -3.22 -8.25 -3.80
CA PHE A 129 -2.82 -7.85 -5.13
C PHE A 129 -3.75 -8.42 -6.20
N LYS A 130 -3.92 -7.65 -7.26
CA LYS A 130 -4.52 -8.08 -8.51
C LYS A 130 -3.57 -7.69 -9.62
N VAL A 131 -2.91 -8.68 -10.19
CA VAL A 131 -2.03 -8.47 -11.34
C VAL A 131 -2.88 -8.18 -12.57
N GLY A 132 -2.53 -7.13 -13.31
CA GLY A 132 -3.16 -6.82 -14.60
C GLY A 132 -2.75 -7.82 -15.69
N SER A 133 -3.24 -7.59 -16.90
CA SER A 133 -2.81 -8.39 -18.06
C SER A 133 -1.32 -8.15 -18.34
N VAL A 134 -0.57 -9.22 -18.52
CA VAL A 134 0.81 -9.18 -19.01
C VAL A 134 0.77 -9.48 -20.51
N GLU A 135 1.27 -8.57 -21.34
CA GLU A 135 1.37 -8.76 -22.76
C GLU A 135 2.80 -9.13 -23.15
N HIS A 136 2.94 -10.19 -23.93
CA HIS A 136 4.22 -10.59 -24.51
C HIS A 136 4.21 -10.25 -25.99
N GLN A 137 5.12 -9.39 -26.42
CA GLN A 137 5.30 -9.01 -27.84
C GLN A 137 6.51 -9.69 -28.44
N THR A 138 6.44 -9.96 -29.75
CA THR A 138 7.65 -10.39 -30.51
C THR A 138 8.67 -9.26 -30.51
N LYS A 139 9.94 -9.62 -30.33
CA LYS A 139 11.03 -8.68 -30.42
C LYS A 139 11.08 -8.07 -31.83
N ASP A 140 10.90 -6.78 -31.92
CA ASP A 140 11.12 -5.99 -33.13
C ASP A 140 12.36 -5.09 -32.96
N ASP A 141 12.62 -4.22 -33.93
CA ASP A 141 13.74 -3.25 -33.88
C ASP A 141 13.43 -2.06 -32.93
N GLY A 142 12.27 -2.05 -32.26
CA GLY A 142 11.86 -1.01 -31.32
C GLY A 142 12.53 -1.17 -29.94
N THR A 143 12.54 -0.07 -29.20
CA THR A 143 13.05 0.01 -27.82
C THR A 143 11.91 0.00 -26.80
N ASP A 144 10.72 -0.45 -27.18
CA ASP A 144 9.52 -0.42 -26.32
C ASP A 144 9.70 -1.35 -25.13
N VAL A 145 9.51 -0.79 -23.94
CA VAL A 145 9.57 -1.51 -22.66
C VAL A 145 8.15 -1.84 -22.23
N THR A 146 7.87 -3.11 -22.01
CA THR A 146 6.58 -3.56 -21.46
C THR A 146 6.55 -3.25 -19.97
N ASN A 147 5.62 -2.40 -19.54
CA ASN A 147 5.32 -2.16 -18.14
C ASN A 147 4.11 -3.00 -17.72
N VAL A 148 4.09 -3.40 -16.47
CA VAL A 148 2.97 -4.14 -15.86
C VAL A 148 2.23 -3.23 -14.90
N THR A 149 0.91 -3.32 -14.89
CA THR A 149 0.07 -2.63 -13.91
C THR A 149 -0.46 -3.64 -12.90
N THR A 150 -0.23 -3.37 -11.64
CA THR A 150 -0.74 -4.18 -10.53
C THR A 150 -1.57 -3.30 -9.62
N ALA A 151 -2.78 -3.75 -9.29
CA ALA A 151 -3.65 -3.08 -8.33
C ALA A 151 -3.50 -3.73 -6.95
N PHE A 152 -3.49 -2.91 -5.91
CA PHE A 152 -3.53 -3.33 -4.52
C PHE A 152 -4.78 -2.81 -3.86
N THR A 153 -5.65 -3.70 -3.40
CA THR A 153 -6.88 -3.36 -2.71
C THR A 153 -6.66 -3.44 -1.20
N ALA A 154 -6.57 -2.29 -0.56
CA ALA A 154 -6.38 -2.20 0.88
C ALA A 154 -7.70 -2.35 1.64
N ILE A 155 -7.69 -3.18 2.68
CA ILE A 155 -8.81 -3.42 3.58
C ILE A 155 -8.42 -3.05 5.02
N TYR A 156 -9.43 -2.84 5.88
CA TYR A 156 -9.18 -2.63 7.30
C TYR A 156 -8.66 -3.92 7.95
N PRO A 157 -7.58 -3.87 8.76
CA PRO A 157 -7.14 -4.99 9.56
C PRO A 157 -8.14 -5.28 10.70
N GLN A 158 -7.99 -6.45 11.33
CA GLN A 158 -8.73 -6.75 12.58
C GLN A 158 -8.15 -5.97 13.75
N ALA A 159 -6.86 -5.69 13.73
CA ALA A 159 -6.14 -4.95 14.75
C ALA A 159 -6.78 -3.57 15.03
N ASN A 160 -6.87 -3.25 16.32
CA ASN A 160 -7.27 -1.94 16.81
C ASN A 160 -6.02 -1.19 17.27
N PHE A 161 -5.86 0.03 16.78
CA PHE A 161 -4.75 0.89 17.13
C PHE A 161 -5.20 1.96 18.13
N THR A 162 -4.30 2.36 19.00
CA THR A 162 -4.58 3.40 20.00
C THR A 162 -4.86 4.76 19.34
N HIS A 163 -4.27 5.00 18.16
CA HIS A 163 -4.41 6.26 17.40
C HIS A 163 -5.06 6.05 16.03
N GLY A 164 -5.70 4.91 15.77
CA GLY A 164 -6.20 4.52 14.45
C GLY A 164 -7.53 5.16 14.04
N GLY A 165 -8.28 5.73 14.95
CA GLY A 165 -9.58 6.36 14.67
C GLY A 165 -9.47 7.72 13.98
N ALA A 166 -10.56 8.13 13.35
CA ALA A 166 -10.63 9.41 12.62
C ALA A 166 -10.44 10.65 13.53
N ASP A 167 -10.68 10.50 14.82
CA ASP A 167 -10.46 11.53 15.85
C ASP A 167 -9.07 11.43 16.53
N GLY A 168 -8.18 10.56 16.02
CA GLY A 168 -6.85 10.30 16.57
C GLY A 168 -6.85 9.42 17.82
N ARG A 169 -7.99 8.77 18.13
CA ARG A 169 -8.16 7.84 19.25
C ARG A 169 -8.23 6.39 18.76
N GLY A 170 -8.61 5.49 19.66
CA GLY A 170 -8.72 4.07 19.33
C GLY A 170 -9.57 3.79 18.11
N GLY A 171 -9.09 2.90 17.23
CA GLY A 171 -9.78 2.55 16.00
C GLY A 171 -8.93 1.78 15.02
N LYS A 172 -9.46 1.58 13.83
CA LYS A 172 -8.81 0.85 12.74
C LYS A 172 -8.19 1.82 11.73
N SER A 173 -7.04 1.46 11.18
CA SER A 173 -6.39 2.20 10.09
C SER A 173 -5.95 1.24 9.00
N LYS A 174 -6.22 1.59 7.74
CA LYS A 174 -5.73 0.84 6.57
C LYS A 174 -4.24 1.05 6.31
N GLY A 175 -3.65 2.12 6.85
CA GLY A 175 -2.25 2.45 6.63
C GLY A 175 -1.81 3.69 7.37
N VAL A 176 -0.54 4.03 7.21
CA VAL A 176 0.09 5.21 7.81
C VAL A 176 0.94 5.92 6.77
N ARG A 177 0.99 7.25 6.89
CA ARG A 177 1.86 8.12 6.12
C ARG A 177 2.60 9.07 7.04
N ILE A 178 3.89 9.24 6.80
CA ILE A 178 4.70 10.25 7.48
C ILE A 178 5.41 11.14 6.48
N LYS A 179 5.67 12.37 6.88
CA LYS A 179 6.49 13.32 6.14
C LYS A 179 7.93 13.24 6.62
N LYS A 180 8.89 13.14 5.70
CA LYS A 180 10.32 13.06 6.01
C LYS A 180 10.81 14.28 6.80
N SER A 181 10.31 15.46 6.46
CA SER A 181 10.66 16.73 7.16
C SER A 181 10.34 16.74 8.66
N LYS A 182 9.45 15.86 9.12
CA LYS A 182 9.10 15.74 10.53
C LYS A 182 10.14 14.98 11.37
N GLY A 183 11.10 14.32 10.73
CA GLY A 183 12.20 13.63 11.41
C GLY A 183 11.77 12.54 12.40
N ILE A 184 10.59 11.92 12.19
CA ILE A 184 10.05 10.91 13.11
C ILE A 184 10.83 9.62 12.99
N MET A 185 11.14 9.22 11.75
CA MET A 185 11.89 8.02 11.38
C MET A 185 12.69 8.29 10.13
N THR A 186 13.84 7.65 9.99
CA THR A 186 14.57 7.60 8.72
C THR A 186 13.83 6.70 7.73
N GLU A 187 14.16 6.81 6.45
CA GLU A 187 13.59 5.94 5.42
C GLU A 187 13.90 4.47 5.70
N GLU A 188 15.14 4.17 6.11
CA GLU A 188 15.58 2.80 6.42
C GLU A 188 14.79 2.21 7.60
N GLU A 189 14.60 2.97 8.68
CA GLU A 189 13.80 2.55 9.82
C GLU A 189 12.33 2.34 9.45
N PHE A 190 11.77 3.23 8.64
CA PHE A 190 10.36 3.15 8.24
C PHE A 190 10.05 1.95 7.35
N PHE A 191 10.99 1.56 6.47
CA PHE A 191 10.84 0.42 5.56
C PHE A 191 11.51 -0.87 6.05
N ALA A 192 12.12 -0.89 7.23
CA ALA A 192 12.66 -2.12 7.82
C ALA A 192 11.55 -3.13 8.14
N THR A 193 10.38 -2.65 8.53
CA THR A 193 9.16 -3.44 8.78
C THR A 193 7.94 -2.56 8.53
N PRO A 194 6.78 -3.12 8.12
CA PRO A 194 5.56 -2.34 7.99
C PRO A 194 5.20 -1.61 9.28
N GLN A 195 5.11 -0.28 9.21
CA GLN A 195 4.81 0.57 10.35
C GLN A 195 3.32 0.73 10.54
N THR A 196 2.85 0.59 11.76
CA THR A 196 1.49 0.90 12.16
C THR A 196 1.38 2.35 12.67
N VAL A 197 0.17 2.83 12.84
CA VAL A 197 -0.04 4.17 13.42
C VAL A 197 0.59 4.27 14.80
N ASP A 198 0.45 3.24 15.65
CA ASP A 198 0.98 3.23 17.02
C ASP A 198 2.51 3.17 17.07
N THR A 199 3.16 2.44 16.15
CA THR A 199 4.63 2.41 16.07
C THR A 199 5.19 3.78 15.68
N VAL A 200 4.53 4.48 14.76
CA VAL A 200 4.91 5.84 14.35
C VAL A 200 4.71 6.84 15.48
N TYR A 201 3.61 6.78 16.22
CA TYR A 201 3.38 7.64 17.40
C TYR A 201 4.41 7.38 18.50
N THR A 202 4.78 6.11 18.72
CA THR A 202 5.84 5.74 19.68
C THR A 202 7.20 6.31 19.26
N ALA A 203 7.55 6.24 17.98
CA ALA A 203 8.77 6.84 17.46
C ALA A 203 8.75 8.37 17.57
N ALA A 204 7.63 9.02 17.24
CA ALA A 204 7.47 10.46 17.37
C ALA A 204 7.60 10.96 18.82
N ALA A 205 7.16 10.16 19.79
CA ALA A 205 7.34 10.49 21.22
C ALA A 205 8.80 10.42 21.63
N LYS A 206 9.56 9.43 21.13
CA LYS A 206 11.00 9.29 21.40
C LYS A 206 11.84 10.38 20.74
N ALA A 207 11.45 10.85 19.56
CA ALA A 207 12.18 11.91 18.83
C ALA A 207 12.03 13.30 19.50
N LYS A 208 11.06 13.49 20.40
CA LYS A 208 10.78 14.76 21.10
C LYS A 208 11.35 14.83 22.53
N GLY A 209 11.81 13.72 23.07
CA GLY A 209 12.42 13.65 24.41
C GLY A 209 13.93 13.65 24.31
#